data_8b6d4d086bf247d0fd80098e98a15843
#
_entry.id   8b6d4d086bf247d0fd80098e98a15843
#
_cell.length_a   1.000
_cell.length_b   1.000
_cell.length_c   1.000
_cell.angle_alpha   90.00
_cell.angle_beta   90.00
_cell.angle_gamma   90.00
#
_symmetry.space_group_name_H-M   'P 1'
#
loop_
_entity.id
_entity.type
_entity.pdbx_description
1 polymer ?
#
loop_
_entity_poly.entity_id
_entity_poly.type
_entity_poly.pdbx_seq_one_letter_code
_entity_poly.pdbx_strand_id
1 'polypeptide(L)'
;MPLYRLFGGAITLSLDGDYLDASDMRQVPDNQEVLLSRTTNVSVIVEVLQCVAAHTSADGMRQGVHDHFDSLAHDNSAENTKVERVDALECASPAVDATPAPSLLHGTQVIPKFGKVQDLDTVHVYVALWRLPSKNVDLVLSVNDPEPSCTGWDAVHRAAHSLRIVDWGLFP
;
A
#
# COMPACT_ATOMS: atom_id res chain seq x y z
N MET A 1 -13.07 12.95 -4.86
CA MET A 1 -11.76 12.32 -4.55
C MET A 1 -10.68 12.98 -5.41
N PRO A 2 -9.75 13.70 -4.81
CA PRO A 2 -8.61 14.25 -5.54
C PRO A 2 -7.77 13.15 -6.20
N LEU A 3 -7.25 13.45 -7.39
CA LEU A 3 -6.38 12.55 -8.15
C LEU A 3 -4.92 12.93 -7.90
N TYR A 4 -4.15 11.96 -7.47
CA TYR A 4 -2.70 12.09 -7.26
C TYR A 4 -1.96 11.40 -8.39
N ARG A 5 -0.91 12.07 -8.87
CA ARG A 5 -0.01 11.55 -9.90
C ARG A 5 1.29 11.11 -9.26
N LEU A 6 1.61 9.85 -9.40
CA LEU A 6 2.77 9.22 -8.76
C LEU A 6 3.77 8.79 -9.81
N PHE A 7 5.05 8.73 -9.43
CA PHE A 7 6.15 8.32 -10.31
C PHE A 7 6.16 9.12 -11.63
N GLY A 8 6.10 10.46 -11.52
CA GLY A 8 6.08 11.33 -12.67
C GLY A 8 4.82 11.24 -13.52
N GLY A 9 3.73 10.71 -12.97
CA GLY A 9 2.45 10.50 -13.66
C GLY A 9 2.26 9.11 -14.24
N ALA A 10 3.23 8.21 -14.07
CA ALA A 10 3.11 6.83 -14.55
C ALA A 10 2.01 6.04 -13.82
N ILE A 11 1.69 6.42 -12.59
CA ILE A 11 0.60 5.85 -11.80
C ILE A 11 -0.29 6.98 -11.33
N THR A 12 -1.61 6.74 -11.32
CA THR A 12 -2.59 7.65 -10.73
C THR A 12 -3.36 6.96 -9.62
N LEU A 13 -3.74 7.73 -8.61
CA LEU A 13 -4.45 7.24 -7.42
C LEU A 13 -5.41 8.32 -6.94
N SER A 14 -6.65 7.96 -6.65
CA SER A 14 -7.63 8.88 -6.03
C SER A 14 -7.75 8.57 -4.55
N LEU A 15 -7.66 9.61 -3.73
CA LEU A 15 -7.75 9.53 -2.28
C LEU A 15 -8.78 10.53 -1.76
N ASP A 16 -9.53 10.12 -0.74
CA ASP A 16 -10.34 11.07 0.03
C ASP A 16 -9.42 11.85 0.96
N GLY A 17 -9.49 13.18 0.88
CA GLY A 17 -8.69 14.05 1.72
C GLY A 17 -7.60 14.81 0.97
N ASP A 18 -6.90 15.63 1.70
CA ASP A 18 -5.82 16.48 1.20
C ASP A 18 -4.49 15.94 1.68
N TYR A 19 -3.65 15.52 0.75
CA TYR A 19 -2.34 14.92 1.00
C TYR A 19 -1.23 15.77 0.37
N LEU A 20 -0.11 15.81 1.04
CA LEU A 20 1.11 16.39 0.50
C LEU A 20 2.12 15.29 0.16
N ASP A 21 2.93 15.55 -0.85
CA ASP A 21 4.03 14.67 -1.24
C ASP A 21 5.19 14.85 -0.26
N ALA A 22 5.59 13.78 0.43
CA ALA A 22 6.68 13.83 1.40
C ALA A 22 8.03 14.16 0.76
N SER A 23 8.21 13.98 -0.55
CA SER A 23 9.44 14.34 -1.26
C SER A 23 9.70 15.85 -1.27
N ASP A 24 8.67 16.67 -1.04
CA ASP A 24 8.80 18.12 -0.88
C ASP A 24 9.44 18.50 0.48
N MET A 25 9.47 17.59 1.43
CA MET A 25 9.95 17.82 2.81
C MET A 25 11.21 17.04 3.16
N ARG A 26 11.41 15.86 2.56
CA ARG A 26 12.52 14.96 2.82
C ARG A 26 12.82 14.10 1.62
N GLN A 27 13.99 13.49 1.60
CA GLN A 27 14.33 12.52 0.55
C GLN A 27 13.50 11.25 0.73
N VAL A 28 12.92 10.78 -0.37
CA VAL A 28 12.15 9.55 -0.47
C VAL A 28 12.86 8.64 -1.48
N PRO A 29 12.99 7.32 -1.21
CA PRO A 29 13.58 6.39 -2.18
C PRO A 29 12.86 6.44 -3.54
N ASP A 30 13.61 6.23 -4.62
CA ASP A 30 13.09 6.35 -6.00
C ASP A 30 11.97 5.33 -6.31
N ASN A 31 11.93 4.21 -5.59
CA ASN A 31 10.89 3.19 -5.74
C ASN A 31 9.66 3.42 -4.87
N GLN A 32 9.58 4.56 -4.19
CA GLN A 32 8.47 4.91 -3.30
C GLN A 32 7.87 6.26 -3.63
N GLU A 33 6.56 6.36 -3.43
CA GLU A 33 5.83 7.62 -3.27
C GLU A 33 5.19 7.63 -1.91
N VAL A 34 5.38 8.70 -1.16
CA VAL A 34 4.87 8.87 0.20
C VAL A 34 3.99 10.10 0.26
N LEU A 35 2.73 9.90 0.61
CA LEU A 35 1.74 10.96 0.76
C LEU A 35 1.34 11.06 2.23
N LEU A 36 1.37 12.27 2.76
CA LEU A 36 1.04 12.56 4.16
C LEU A 36 -0.23 13.40 4.22
N SER A 37 -1.19 12.98 5.02
CA SER A 37 -2.39 13.77 5.24
C SER A 37 -2.05 15.12 5.87
N ARG A 38 -2.68 16.20 5.37
CA ARG A 38 -2.51 17.54 5.94
C ARG A 38 -3.31 17.74 7.22
N THR A 39 -4.32 16.90 7.46
CA THR A 39 -5.30 17.10 8.54
C THR A 39 -5.30 15.99 9.58
N THR A 40 -4.66 14.85 9.28
CA THR A 40 -4.60 13.67 10.15
C THR A 40 -3.19 13.10 10.21
N ASN A 41 -3.00 12.03 10.96
CA ASN A 41 -1.73 11.31 11.01
C ASN A 41 -1.67 10.12 10.02
N VAL A 42 -2.59 10.07 9.07
CA VAL A 42 -2.59 9.04 8.02
C VAL A 42 -1.46 9.27 7.03
N SER A 43 -0.76 8.21 6.70
CA SER A 43 0.20 8.19 5.60
C SER A 43 -0.15 7.11 4.58
N VAL A 44 0.11 7.41 3.31
CA VAL A 44 -0.10 6.51 2.18
C VAL A 44 1.23 6.34 1.46
N ILE A 45 1.63 5.11 1.27
CA ILE A 45 2.90 4.78 0.61
C ILE A 45 2.59 3.86 -0.56
N VAL A 46 3.11 4.17 -1.73
CA VAL A 46 3.09 3.29 -2.91
C VAL A 46 4.52 2.91 -3.24
N GLU A 47 4.77 1.60 -3.30
CA GLU A 47 6.10 1.06 -3.54
C GLU A 47 6.11 0.12 -4.75
N VAL A 48 7.16 0.24 -5.54
CA VAL A 48 7.50 -0.71 -6.60
C VAL A 48 8.57 -1.64 -6.05
N LEU A 49 8.20 -2.90 -5.82
CA LEU A 49 9.07 -3.90 -5.23
C LEU A 49 9.30 -5.05 -6.22
N GLN A 50 10.37 -5.81 -6.00
CA GLN A 50 10.57 -7.05 -6.72
C GLN A 50 9.49 -8.07 -6.33
N CYS A 51 8.98 -8.80 -7.30
CA CYS A 51 7.97 -9.82 -7.07
C CYS A 51 8.53 -10.93 -6.15
N VAL A 52 7.87 -11.16 -5.02
CA VAL A 52 8.29 -12.16 -4.04
C VAL A 52 8.07 -13.58 -4.56
N ALA A 53 6.96 -13.79 -5.27
CA ALA A 53 6.62 -15.06 -5.90
C ALA A 53 5.68 -14.80 -7.07
N ALA A 54 5.81 -15.59 -8.14
CA ALA A 54 5.03 -15.39 -9.37
C ALA A 54 3.61 -15.98 -9.31
N HIS A 55 3.08 -16.22 -8.11
CA HIS A 55 1.76 -16.83 -7.92
C HIS A 55 0.68 -15.76 -7.90
N THR A 56 -0.22 -15.81 -8.87
CA THR A 56 -1.31 -14.83 -9.05
C THR A 56 -2.69 -15.40 -8.75
N SER A 57 -2.80 -16.66 -8.34
CA SER A 57 -4.06 -17.25 -7.85
C SER A 57 -4.57 -16.51 -6.62
N ALA A 58 -5.84 -16.68 -6.26
CA ALA A 58 -6.39 -16.08 -5.05
C ALA A 58 -5.58 -16.47 -3.81
N ASP A 59 -5.14 -17.72 -3.68
CA ASP A 59 -4.29 -18.17 -2.58
C ASP A 59 -2.91 -17.54 -2.63
N GLY A 60 -2.30 -17.42 -3.81
CA GLY A 60 -1.01 -16.76 -4.00
C GLY A 60 -1.07 -15.27 -3.64
N MET A 61 -2.14 -14.60 -4.00
CA MET A 61 -2.37 -13.20 -3.65
C MET A 61 -2.65 -13.02 -2.16
N ARG A 62 -3.40 -13.94 -1.55
CA ARG A 62 -3.60 -13.97 -0.10
C ARG A 62 -2.28 -14.07 0.65
N GLN A 63 -1.43 -15.00 0.23
CA GLN A 63 -0.09 -15.13 0.82
C GLN A 63 0.74 -13.86 0.59
N GLY A 64 0.66 -13.27 -0.60
CA GLY A 64 1.39 -12.06 -0.95
C GLY A 64 1.02 -10.86 -0.07
N VAL A 65 -0.26 -10.61 0.18
CA VAL A 65 -0.66 -9.49 1.07
C VAL A 65 -0.23 -9.73 2.51
N HIS A 66 -0.24 -10.99 2.97
CA HIS A 66 0.28 -11.35 4.29
C HIS A 66 1.80 -11.10 4.37
N ASP A 67 2.55 -11.53 3.36
CA ASP A 67 4.00 -11.35 3.33
C ASP A 67 4.38 -9.87 3.38
N HIS A 68 3.69 -9.02 2.62
CA HIS A 68 3.93 -7.58 2.64
C HIS A 68 3.51 -6.94 3.96
N PHE A 69 2.40 -7.37 4.55
CA PHE A 69 1.99 -6.91 5.87
C PHE A 69 3.04 -7.26 6.95
N ASP A 70 3.57 -8.48 6.92
CA ASP A 70 4.59 -8.93 7.85
C ASP A 70 5.92 -8.19 7.63
N SER A 71 6.28 -7.90 6.39
CA SER A 71 7.46 -7.11 6.06
C SER A 71 7.36 -5.69 6.61
N LEU A 72 6.21 -5.06 6.48
CA LEU A 72 5.95 -3.75 7.08
C LEU A 72 6.03 -3.79 8.60
N ALA A 73 5.50 -4.84 9.22
CA ALA A 73 5.60 -5.03 10.67
C ALA A 73 7.05 -5.14 11.13
N HIS A 74 7.87 -5.86 10.38
CA HIS A 74 9.30 -5.97 10.67
C HIS A 74 10.00 -4.61 10.56
N ASP A 75 9.75 -3.88 9.47
CA ASP A 75 10.35 -2.56 9.25
C ASP A 75 9.91 -1.54 10.30
N ASN A 76 8.68 -1.64 10.77
CA ASN A 76 8.12 -0.77 11.82
C ASN A 76 8.53 -1.20 13.24
N SER A 77 9.27 -2.28 13.39
CA SER A 77 9.61 -2.87 14.70
C SER A 77 8.36 -3.21 15.52
N ALA A 78 7.33 -3.71 14.87
CA ALA A 78 6.09 -4.08 15.53
C ALA A 78 6.31 -5.19 16.55
N GLU A 79 5.79 -5.00 17.76
CA GLU A 79 5.86 -6.00 18.81
C GLU A 79 4.74 -7.03 18.71
N ASN A 80 3.63 -6.64 18.09
CA ASN A 80 2.48 -7.51 17.89
C ASN A 80 1.72 -7.11 16.65
N THR A 81 1.10 -8.09 15.99
CA THR A 81 0.29 -7.87 14.80
C THR A 81 -0.98 -8.69 14.87
N LYS A 82 -2.02 -8.20 14.21
CA LYS A 82 -3.28 -8.93 14.05
C LYS A 82 -3.86 -8.63 12.67
N VAL A 83 -4.23 -9.66 11.94
CA VAL A 83 -4.95 -9.52 10.67
C VAL A 83 -6.45 -9.53 10.97
N GLU A 84 -7.16 -8.51 10.52
CA GLU A 84 -8.59 -8.34 10.74
C GLU A 84 -9.41 -8.81 9.54
N ARG A 85 -8.94 -8.51 8.33
CA ARG A 85 -9.69 -8.82 7.10
C ARG A 85 -8.75 -9.00 5.91
N VAL A 86 -9.04 -9.99 5.08
CA VAL A 86 -8.35 -10.20 3.79
C VAL A 86 -9.39 -10.38 2.71
N ASP A 87 -9.19 -9.70 1.59
CA ASP A 87 -9.98 -9.84 0.37
C ASP A 87 -9.01 -10.11 -0.77
N ALA A 88 -8.76 -11.40 -1.03
CA ALA A 88 -7.79 -11.85 -2.01
C ALA A 88 -8.48 -12.28 -3.29
N LEU A 89 -8.02 -11.74 -4.41
CA LEU A 89 -8.53 -12.00 -5.75
C LEU A 89 -7.40 -12.53 -6.62
N GLU A 90 -7.75 -13.40 -7.56
CA GLU A 90 -6.82 -13.76 -8.62
C GLU A 90 -6.35 -12.49 -9.35
N CYS A 91 -5.04 -12.30 -9.42
CA CYS A 91 -4.44 -11.17 -10.12
C CYS A 91 -4.23 -11.53 -11.59
N ALA A 92 -5.31 -11.54 -12.34
CA ALA A 92 -5.27 -11.74 -13.79
C ALA A 92 -5.22 -10.38 -14.48
N SER A 93 -4.26 -10.22 -15.38
CA SER A 93 -4.26 -9.07 -16.28
C SER A 93 -5.13 -9.45 -17.50
N PRO A 94 -6.34 -8.91 -17.63
CA PRO A 94 -7.27 -9.32 -18.68
C PRO A 94 -6.86 -8.85 -20.07
N ALA A 95 -5.94 -7.91 -20.15
CA ALA A 95 -5.41 -7.38 -21.40
C ALA A 95 -3.96 -6.91 -21.21
N VAL A 96 -3.25 -6.72 -22.31
CA VAL A 96 -1.91 -6.13 -22.28
C VAL A 96 -2.04 -4.71 -21.72
N ASP A 97 -1.18 -4.37 -20.75
CA ASP A 97 -1.11 -3.04 -20.12
C ASP A 97 -2.41 -2.58 -19.43
N ALA A 98 -3.24 -3.52 -18.99
CA ALA A 98 -4.39 -3.21 -18.14
C ALA A 98 -4.03 -3.37 -16.65
N THR A 99 -4.46 -2.43 -15.82
CA THR A 99 -4.29 -2.52 -14.37
C THR A 99 -5.20 -3.60 -13.81
N PRO A 100 -4.65 -4.68 -13.21
CA PRO A 100 -5.49 -5.70 -12.60
C PRO A 100 -6.17 -5.20 -11.33
N ALA A 101 -7.16 -5.95 -10.85
CA ALA A 101 -7.78 -5.67 -9.56
C ALA A 101 -6.82 -6.02 -8.40
N PRO A 102 -6.77 -5.22 -7.33
CA PRO A 102 -5.90 -5.47 -6.20
C PRO A 102 -6.48 -6.52 -5.24
N SER A 103 -5.59 -7.19 -4.50
CA SER A 103 -5.95 -7.88 -3.27
C SER A 103 -5.65 -6.99 -2.08
N LEU A 104 -6.50 -7.04 -1.04
CA LEU A 104 -6.43 -6.16 0.11
C LEU A 104 -6.33 -6.95 1.42
N LEU A 105 -5.58 -6.37 2.37
CA LEU A 105 -5.53 -6.82 3.75
C LEU A 105 -5.66 -5.62 4.68
N HIS A 106 -6.41 -5.78 5.76
CA HIS A 106 -6.43 -4.86 6.89
C HIS A 106 -5.98 -5.59 8.15
N GLY A 107 -5.08 -4.98 8.87
CA GLY A 107 -4.64 -5.47 10.16
C GLY A 107 -4.21 -4.35 11.09
N THR A 108 -3.76 -4.72 12.27
CA THR A 108 -3.19 -3.81 13.25
C THR A 108 -1.76 -4.21 13.58
N GLN A 109 -0.93 -3.21 13.86
CA GLN A 109 0.44 -3.38 14.31
C GLN A 109 0.65 -2.53 15.56
N VAL A 110 1.21 -3.13 16.60
CA VAL A 110 1.61 -2.42 17.81
C VAL A 110 3.05 -2.02 17.65
N ILE A 111 3.31 -0.74 17.47
CA ILE A 111 4.65 -0.22 17.14
C ILE A 111 5.12 0.80 18.18
N PRO A 112 6.47 0.92 18.39
CA PRO A 112 7.02 1.92 19.28
C PRO A 112 6.76 3.34 18.73
N LYS A 113 6.12 4.17 19.55
CA LYS A 113 5.88 5.57 19.23
C LYS A 113 7.19 6.35 19.30
N PHE A 114 7.52 7.05 18.22
CA PHE A 114 8.79 7.80 18.10
C PHE A 114 10.03 6.93 18.40
N GLY A 115 10.00 5.62 18.07
CA GLY A 115 11.10 4.70 18.33
C GLY A 115 11.30 4.34 19.81
N LYS A 116 10.36 4.70 20.70
CA LYS A 116 10.45 4.41 22.14
C LYS A 116 9.70 3.13 22.47
N VAL A 117 10.42 2.10 22.90
CA VAL A 117 9.85 0.79 23.27
C VAL A 117 8.83 0.88 24.40
N GLN A 118 8.89 1.92 25.22
CA GLN A 118 7.98 2.15 26.36
C GLN A 118 6.67 2.83 25.99
N ASP A 119 6.58 3.39 24.78
CA ASP A 119 5.43 4.15 24.31
C ASP A 119 4.94 3.52 23.01
N LEU A 120 3.95 2.60 23.15
CA LEU A 120 3.44 1.80 22.05
C LEU A 120 2.17 2.41 21.48
N ASP A 121 2.05 2.38 20.17
CA ASP A 121 0.87 2.81 19.42
C ASP A 121 0.29 1.62 18.65
N THR A 122 -1.03 1.52 18.63
CA THR A 122 -1.71 0.57 17.75
C THR A 122 -2.06 1.30 16.45
N VAL A 123 -1.45 0.86 15.36
CA VAL A 123 -1.65 1.45 14.04
C VAL A 123 -2.46 0.49 13.18
N HIS A 124 -3.52 1.02 12.56
CA HIS A 124 -4.23 0.30 11.51
C HIS A 124 -3.41 0.35 10.23
N VAL A 125 -3.14 -0.81 9.65
CA VAL A 125 -2.36 -0.94 8.44
C VAL A 125 -3.22 -1.63 7.38
N TYR A 126 -3.35 -0.98 6.24
CA TYR A 126 -4.02 -1.52 5.07
C TYR A 126 -2.97 -1.77 4.00
N VAL A 127 -3.04 -2.92 3.36
CA VAL A 127 -2.13 -3.30 2.27
C VAL A 127 -2.95 -3.67 1.05
N ALA A 128 -2.62 -3.07 -0.09
CA ALA A 128 -3.16 -3.49 -1.38
C ALA A 128 -2.01 -3.94 -2.28
N LEU A 129 -2.20 -5.05 -2.98
CA LEU A 129 -1.18 -5.68 -3.81
C LEU A 129 -1.68 -5.88 -5.24
N TRP A 130 -0.88 -5.40 -6.19
CA TRP A 130 -0.96 -5.73 -7.62
C TRP A 130 0.31 -6.49 -7.97
N ARG A 131 0.16 -7.75 -8.36
CA ARG A 131 1.31 -8.57 -8.77
C ARG A 131 1.43 -8.58 -10.28
N LEU A 132 2.60 -8.21 -10.78
CA LEU A 132 2.90 -8.07 -12.21
C LEU A 132 4.07 -9.00 -12.56
N PRO A 133 3.81 -10.33 -12.72
CA PRO A 133 4.90 -11.30 -12.92
C PRO A 133 5.71 -11.04 -14.19
N SER A 134 5.07 -10.57 -15.26
CA SER A 134 5.74 -10.24 -16.52
C SER A 134 6.77 -9.12 -16.38
N LYS A 135 6.64 -8.28 -15.35
CA LYS A 135 7.55 -7.19 -15.03
C LYS A 135 8.43 -7.50 -13.81
N ASN A 136 8.25 -8.66 -13.19
CA ASN A 136 8.91 -9.05 -11.95
C ASN A 136 8.67 -8.02 -10.82
N VAL A 137 7.44 -7.51 -10.73
CA VAL A 137 7.05 -6.43 -9.82
C VAL A 137 5.88 -6.84 -8.94
N ASP A 138 5.99 -6.54 -7.65
CA ASP A 138 4.88 -6.35 -6.74
C ASP A 138 4.71 -4.84 -6.53
N LEU A 139 3.58 -4.30 -6.97
CA LEU A 139 3.17 -2.93 -6.66
C LEU A 139 2.36 -2.98 -5.38
N VAL A 140 2.78 -2.25 -4.36
CA VAL A 140 2.18 -2.29 -3.03
C VAL A 140 1.75 -0.90 -2.62
N LEU A 141 0.49 -0.76 -2.23
CA LEU A 141 -0.03 0.42 -1.55
C LEU A 141 -0.23 0.06 -0.09
N SER A 142 0.32 0.87 0.81
CA SER A 142 0.05 0.75 2.23
C SER A 142 -0.52 2.05 2.78
N VAL A 143 -1.49 1.91 3.68
CA VAL A 143 -2.08 3.03 4.41
C VAL A 143 -1.87 2.77 5.89
N ASN A 144 -1.25 3.72 6.58
CA ASN A 144 -0.99 3.66 8.01
C ASN A 144 -1.86 4.69 8.70
N ASP A 145 -2.73 4.22 9.58
CA ASP A 145 -3.67 5.06 10.33
C ASP A 145 -3.53 4.79 11.83
N PRO A 146 -2.85 5.68 12.57
CA PRO A 146 -2.77 5.55 14.03
C PRO A 146 -4.07 5.95 14.75
N GLU A 147 -5.02 6.53 14.03
CA GLU A 147 -6.29 7.00 14.55
C GLU A 147 -7.45 6.35 13.76
N PRO A 148 -8.03 5.25 14.26
CA PRO A 148 -8.95 4.41 13.46
C PRO A 148 -10.23 5.11 12.99
N SER A 149 -10.51 6.30 13.45
CA SER A 149 -11.64 7.11 12.98
C SER A 149 -11.36 7.87 11.68
N CYS A 150 -10.11 7.95 11.24
CA CYS A 150 -9.70 8.77 10.09
C CYS A 150 -9.84 8.03 8.76
N THR A 151 -9.70 6.72 8.79
CA THR A 151 -9.72 5.88 7.60
C THR A 151 -10.43 4.57 7.93
N GLY A 152 -11.05 3.96 6.94
CA GLY A 152 -11.70 2.67 7.10
C GLY A 152 -11.52 1.80 5.86
N TRP A 153 -11.93 0.55 5.96
CA TRP A 153 -11.84 -0.42 4.88
C TRP A 153 -12.42 0.11 3.57
N ASP A 154 -13.63 0.68 3.60
CA ASP A 154 -14.30 1.13 2.39
C ASP A 154 -13.55 2.26 1.70
N ALA A 155 -12.95 3.18 2.46
CA ALA A 155 -12.14 4.26 1.91
C ALA A 155 -10.89 3.73 1.22
N VAL A 156 -10.17 2.80 1.86
CA VAL A 156 -8.98 2.18 1.28
C VAL A 156 -9.34 1.31 0.09
N HIS A 157 -10.45 0.57 0.15
CA HIS A 157 -10.94 -0.23 -0.96
C HIS A 157 -11.21 0.64 -2.19
N ARG A 158 -11.91 1.77 -2.02
CA ARG A 158 -12.14 2.72 -3.12
C ARG A 158 -10.84 3.27 -3.67
N ALA A 159 -9.93 3.68 -2.80
CA ALA A 159 -8.63 4.21 -3.21
C ALA A 159 -7.83 3.17 -4.02
N ALA A 160 -7.71 1.95 -3.52
CA ALA A 160 -7.00 0.88 -4.21
C ALA A 160 -7.62 0.58 -5.58
N HIS A 161 -8.94 0.52 -5.67
CA HIS A 161 -9.61 0.28 -6.95
C HIS A 161 -9.55 1.47 -7.91
N SER A 162 -9.16 2.65 -7.44
CA SER A 162 -8.94 3.83 -8.29
C SER A 162 -7.55 3.86 -8.93
N LEU A 163 -6.60 3.08 -8.40
CA LEU A 163 -5.23 3.08 -8.91
C LEU A 163 -5.20 2.62 -10.36
N ARG A 164 -4.45 3.36 -11.17
CA ARG A 164 -4.23 3.01 -12.58
C ARG A 164 -2.76 3.14 -12.93
N ILE A 165 -2.24 2.13 -13.57
CA ILE A 165 -0.93 2.17 -14.23
C ILE A 165 -1.17 2.79 -15.60
N VAL A 166 -0.70 4.02 -15.79
CA VAL A 166 -0.90 4.81 -17.01
C VAL A 166 0.26 4.60 -17.97
N ASP A 167 1.48 4.54 -17.44
CA ASP A 167 2.69 4.32 -18.21
C ASP A 167 3.43 3.09 -17.70
N TRP A 168 3.34 2.01 -18.46
CA TRP A 168 3.99 0.73 -18.15
C TRP A 168 5.51 0.76 -18.36
N GLY A 169 6.03 1.81 -19.00
CA GLY A 169 7.46 2.07 -19.08
C GLY A 169 8.13 2.32 -17.72
N LEU A 170 7.36 2.54 -16.67
CA LEU A 170 7.85 2.60 -15.29
C LEU A 170 8.53 1.28 -14.88
N PHE A 171 8.11 0.16 -15.45
CA PHE A 171 8.63 -1.18 -15.17
C PHE A 171 9.46 -1.69 -16.38
N PRO A 172 10.76 -1.41 -16.40
CA PRO A 172 11.64 -1.84 -17.51
C PRO A 172 11.87 -3.34 -17.58
#